data_db93162d7e9a42014120d5a1fe5b66f0
#
_entry.id   db93162d7e9a42014120d5a1fe5b66f0
#
_cell.length_a   1.000
_cell.length_b   1.000
_cell.length_c   1.000
_cell.angle_alpha   90.00
_cell.angle_beta   90.00
_cell.angle_gamma   90.00
#
_symmetry.space_group_name_H-M   'P 1'
#
loop_
_entity.id
_entity.type
_entity.pdbx_description
1 polymer ?
#
loop_
_entity_poly.entity_id
_entity_poly.type
_entity_poly.pdbx_seq_one_letter_code
_entity_poly.pdbx_strand_id
1 'polypeptide(L)'
;AYEEYEQEAAGFAGPACFEVFGEEPFEPVNKPESYRLSERQQSLSVEYSSLSNELLNEFINQEERSFTIIAYPVPSIGEKFPEIFEEIRKVNTLDNELYKGIQQNIINILDQAESVHIMGRGRNMTNLTVALCDLKDAQKETKFENCLADVNIPVGEVFTSPKLKGTNGLLHVTEVYLNGLCYKDLKITFKDGMVDDYECANFTDKEDGRKFIKENLLYNRETLPMGECAIGTNTTAYVMAAKYGIMEKLPILIAEKMGPHIAIGDTCYSYCEDVRVYNPDGKEIVAKENECSAFRKEDPKKAYFNCHTDITIPYEELSRIAAVTAQTVEVPIMNDVAEERVEIPILLDGRFVLEGTLKLNEPFEGK
;
A
#
# COMPACT_ATOMS: atom_id res chain seq x y z
N ALA A 1 20.20 -4.33 -28.02
CA ALA A 1 19.25 -3.23 -28.25
C ALA A 1 19.75 -1.96 -27.55
N TYR A 2 20.00 -1.97 -26.23
CA TYR A 2 20.41 -0.74 -25.50
C TYR A 2 21.70 -0.12 -26.05
N GLU A 3 22.74 -0.90 -26.35
CA GLU A 3 23.98 -0.42 -26.96
C GLU A 3 23.76 0.24 -28.34
N GLU A 4 22.75 -0.21 -29.07
CA GLU A 4 22.42 0.32 -30.40
C GLU A 4 21.65 1.64 -30.32
N TYR A 5 20.90 1.83 -29.24
CA TYR A 5 20.03 3.00 -28.99
C TYR A 5 20.46 3.78 -27.73
N GLU A 6 21.75 3.80 -27.44
CA GLU A 6 22.31 4.40 -26.22
C GLU A 6 21.91 5.88 -26.05
N GLN A 7 21.91 6.67 -27.13
CA GLN A 7 21.56 8.09 -27.07
C GLN A 7 20.09 8.32 -26.78
N GLU A 8 19.21 7.52 -27.39
CA GLU A 8 17.78 7.54 -27.13
C GLU A 8 17.44 7.06 -25.72
N ALA A 9 18.13 6.01 -25.27
CA ALA A 9 17.99 5.47 -23.91
C ALA A 9 18.41 6.50 -22.86
N ALA A 10 19.54 7.18 -23.05
CA ALA A 10 20.01 8.22 -22.12
C ALA A 10 19.04 9.41 -21.99
N GLY A 11 18.25 9.68 -23.04
CA GLY A 11 17.22 10.74 -23.01
C GLY A 11 15.84 10.27 -22.57
N PHE A 12 15.67 8.99 -22.18
CA PHE A 12 14.37 8.45 -21.82
C PHE A 12 13.98 8.79 -20.39
N ALA A 13 13.02 9.71 -20.23
CA ALA A 13 12.53 10.15 -18.92
C ALA A 13 11.44 9.26 -18.30
N GLY A 14 10.93 8.26 -19.04
CA GLY A 14 9.92 7.32 -18.58
C GLY A 14 8.56 7.47 -19.31
N PRO A 15 7.63 6.51 -19.11
CA PRO A 15 6.36 6.49 -19.79
C PRO A 15 5.29 7.32 -19.07
N ALA A 16 4.29 7.81 -19.82
CA ALA A 16 2.98 8.22 -19.31
C ALA A 16 1.95 7.16 -19.74
N CYS A 17 1.31 6.54 -18.77
CA CYS A 17 0.38 5.43 -18.98
C CYS A 17 -1.07 5.85 -18.73
N PHE A 18 -1.97 5.43 -19.62
CA PHE A 18 -3.41 5.51 -19.41
C PHE A 18 -3.96 4.11 -19.14
N GLU A 19 -4.42 3.90 -17.93
CA GLU A 19 -5.15 2.70 -17.56
C GLU A 19 -6.64 2.88 -17.83
N VAL A 20 -7.31 1.84 -18.31
CA VAL A 20 -8.76 1.87 -18.53
C VAL A 20 -9.43 0.79 -17.70
N PHE A 21 -10.60 1.10 -17.13
CA PHE A 21 -11.32 0.20 -16.24
C PHE A 21 -12.83 0.28 -16.41
N GLY A 22 -13.57 -0.69 -15.85
CA GLY A 22 -15.04 -0.74 -15.88
C GLY A 22 -15.60 -2.11 -16.21
N GLU A 23 -14.74 -3.13 -16.30
CA GLU A 23 -15.17 -4.52 -16.46
C GLU A 23 -15.74 -5.06 -15.15
N GLU A 24 -16.70 -5.98 -15.25
CA GLU A 24 -17.22 -6.67 -14.08
C GLU A 24 -16.18 -7.64 -13.54
N PRO A 25 -15.84 -7.57 -12.24
CA PRO A 25 -15.04 -8.58 -11.60
C PRO A 25 -15.84 -9.89 -11.51
N PHE A 26 -15.15 -11.00 -11.28
CA PHE A 26 -15.82 -12.29 -11.15
C PHE A 26 -15.45 -13.00 -9.86
N GLU A 27 -16.35 -13.87 -9.38
CA GLU A 27 -16.05 -14.72 -8.24
C GLU A 27 -15.07 -15.82 -8.68
N PRO A 28 -14.00 -16.03 -7.91
CA PRO A 28 -12.96 -16.97 -8.26
C PRO A 28 -13.42 -18.41 -8.08
N VAL A 29 -12.93 -19.27 -8.94
CA VAL A 29 -12.99 -20.72 -8.80
C VAL A 29 -11.60 -21.30 -9.03
N ASN A 30 -11.20 -22.26 -8.21
CA ASN A 30 -9.94 -22.97 -8.42
C ASN A 30 -10.06 -23.84 -9.68
N LYS A 31 -9.28 -23.50 -10.71
CA LYS A 31 -9.21 -24.24 -11.97
C LYS A 31 -7.87 -24.93 -12.08
N PRO A 32 -7.83 -26.29 -12.18
CA PRO A 32 -6.57 -27.03 -12.34
C PRO A 32 -5.83 -26.67 -13.63
N GLU A 33 -6.55 -26.20 -14.65
CA GLU A 33 -6.00 -25.79 -15.95
C GLU A 33 -5.33 -24.41 -15.91
N SER A 34 -5.50 -23.65 -14.83
CA SER A 34 -4.88 -22.33 -14.69
C SER A 34 -3.35 -22.46 -14.72
N TYR A 35 -2.72 -21.72 -15.64
CA TYR A 35 -1.26 -21.69 -15.74
C TYR A 35 -0.65 -21.03 -14.51
N ARG A 36 0.40 -21.65 -13.96
CA ARG A 36 1.10 -21.14 -12.78
C ARG A 36 2.60 -21.38 -12.93
N LEU A 37 3.36 -20.43 -12.43
CA LEU A 37 4.81 -20.58 -12.37
C LEU A 37 5.18 -21.59 -11.27
N SER A 38 6.05 -22.55 -11.60
CA SER A 38 6.72 -23.39 -10.61
C SER A 38 7.72 -22.55 -9.79
N GLU A 39 8.12 -23.02 -8.62
CA GLU A 39 9.13 -22.35 -7.76
C GLU A 39 10.42 -22.00 -8.55
N ARG A 40 10.88 -22.92 -9.41
CA ARG A 40 12.03 -22.65 -10.28
C ARG A 40 11.77 -21.50 -11.24
N GLN A 41 10.59 -21.42 -11.85
CA GLN A 41 10.23 -20.34 -12.77
C GLN A 41 10.10 -19.01 -12.04
N GLN A 42 9.54 -19.01 -10.83
CA GLN A 42 9.48 -17.82 -9.98
C GLN A 42 10.89 -17.31 -9.62
N SER A 43 11.79 -18.21 -9.20
CA SER A 43 13.19 -17.87 -8.92
C SER A 43 13.93 -17.32 -10.15
N LEU A 44 13.68 -17.89 -11.32
CA LEU A 44 14.23 -17.39 -12.59
C LEU A 44 13.62 -16.02 -12.99
N SER A 45 12.35 -15.79 -12.68
CA SER A 45 11.70 -14.50 -12.91
C SER A 45 12.34 -13.39 -12.08
N VAL A 46 12.62 -13.65 -10.79
CA VAL A 46 13.34 -12.69 -9.92
C VAL A 46 14.75 -12.42 -10.45
N GLU A 47 15.49 -13.46 -10.81
CA GLU A 47 16.84 -13.32 -11.39
C GLU A 47 16.81 -12.49 -12.69
N TYR A 48 15.86 -12.77 -13.57
CA TYR A 48 15.65 -12.02 -14.80
C TYR A 48 15.34 -10.55 -14.53
N SER A 49 14.44 -10.25 -13.58
CA SER A 49 14.08 -8.87 -13.21
C SER A 49 15.29 -8.13 -12.65
N SER A 50 16.08 -8.76 -11.78
CA SER A 50 17.29 -8.17 -11.21
C SER A 50 18.29 -7.80 -12.29
N LEU A 51 18.67 -8.78 -13.14
CA LEU A 51 19.61 -8.55 -14.25
C LEU A 51 19.10 -7.53 -15.27
N SER A 52 17.79 -7.53 -15.54
CA SER A 52 17.17 -6.56 -16.46
C SER A 52 17.24 -5.15 -15.90
N ASN A 53 17.01 -4.96 -14.61
CA ASN A 53 17.12 -3.66 -13.96
C ASN A 53 18.57 -3.18 -13.89
N GLU A 54 19.54 -4.06 -13.57
CA GLU A 54 20.95 -3.73 -13.61
C GLU A 54 21.35 -3.22 -15.00
N LEU A 55 21.02 -3.99 -16.05
CA LEU A 55 21.32 -3.61 -17.43
C LEU A 55 20.62 -2.31 -17.85
N LEU A 56 19.33 -2.14 -17.46
CA LEU A 56 18.57 -0.93 -17.75
C LEU A 56 19.27 0.31 -17.17
N ASN A 57 19.76 0.21 -15.93
CA ASN A 57 20.38 1.30 -15.20
C ASN A 57 21.78 1.69 -15.72
N GLU A 58 22.43 0.85 -16.51
CA GLU A 58 23.66 1.21 -17.24
C GLU A 58 23.39 2.25 -18.34
N PHE A 59 22.19 2.23 -18.96
CA PHE A 59 21.83 3.07 -20.11
C PHE A 59 20.85 4.19 -19.77
N ILE A 60 20.03 4.02 -18.71
CA ILE A 60 19.01 4.97 -18.30
C ILE A 60 19.24 5.33 -16.84
N ASN A 61 19.55 6.61 -16.58
CA ASN A 61 19.78 7.09 -15.22
C ASN A 61 18.50 6.99 -14.39
N GLN A 62 18.55 6.25 -13.28
CA GLN A 62 17.41 6.08 -12.36
C GLN A 62 16.96 7.39 -11.72
N GLU A 63 17.89 8.32 -11.43
CA GLU A 63 17.58 9.60 -10.79
C GLU A 63 16.88 10.59 -11.75
N GLU A 64 16.97 10.35 -13.05
CA GLU A 64 16.37 11.20 -14.10
C GLU A 64 15.16 10.55 -14.77
N ARG A 65 14.77 9.35 -14.31
CA ARG A 65 13.66 8.57 -14.84
C ARG A 65 12.50 8.51 -13.86
N SER A 66 11.30 8.71 -14.39
CA SER A 66 10.05 8.50 -13.67
C SER A 66 9.01 7.91 -14.60
N PHE A 67 7.81 7.70 -14.12
CA PHE A 67 6.64 7.37 -14.92
C PHE A 67 5.43 8.07 -14.31
N THR A 68 4.34 8.12 -15.03
CA THR A 68 3.05 8.52 -14.46
C THR A 68 1.94 7.62 -14.99
N ILE A 69 0.99 7.30 -14.12
CA ILE A 69 -0.20 6.52 -14.47
C ILE A 69 -1.45 7.28 -14.05
N ILE A 70 -2.41 7.37 -14.97
CA ILE A 70 -3.74 7.91 -14.71
C ILE A 70 -4.79 6.94 -15.26
N ALA A 71 -5.89 6.76 -14.53
CA ALA A 71 -6.95 5.82 -14.94
C ALA A 71 -8.26 6.54 -15.28
N TYR A 72 -8.95 6.02 -16.31
CA TYR A 72 -10.27 6.47 -16.71
C TYR A 72 -11.21 5.31 -16.99
N PRO A 73 -12.51 5.46 -16.66
CA PRO A 73 -13.50 4.43 -16.95
C PRO A 73 -13.81 4.35 -18.45
N VAL A 74 -14.20 3.16 -18.89
CA VAL A 74 -14.76 2.92 -20.22
C VAL A 74 -16.27 2.65 -20.13
N PRO A 75 -17.03 2.74 -21.24
CA PRO A 75 -18.49 2.58 -21.22
C PRO A 75 -19.01 1.29 -20.60
N SER A 76 -18.21 0.23 -20.54
CA SER A 76 -18.56 -1.04 -19.86
C SER A 76 -18.78 -0.90 -18.36
N ILE A 77 -18.39 0.25 -17.74
CA ILE A 77 -18.63 0.49 -16.30
C ILE A 77 -20.13 0.58 -15.98
N GLY A 78 -20.97 0.89 -16.94
CA GLY A 78 -22.43 0.88 -16.82
C GLY A 78 -23.13 2.10 -17.42
N GLU A 79 -24.47 2.12 -17.27
CA GLU A 79 -25.32 3.16 -17.88
C GLU A 79 -24.99 4.59 -17.45
N LYS A 80 -24.42 4.76 -16.24
CA LYS A 80 -23.99 6.07 -15.70
C LYS A 80 -22.57 6.46 -16.10
N PHE A 81 -22.00 5.85 -17.14
CA PHE A 81 -20.65 6.12 -17.60
C PHE A 81 -20.31 7.62 -17.72
N PRO A 82 -21.14 8.49 -18.35
CA PRO A 82 -20.81 9.91 -18.49
C PRO A 82 -20.63 10.62 -17.13
N GLU A 83 -21.50 10.32 -16.16
CA GLU A 83 -21.45 10.89 -14.82
C GLU A 83 -20.24 10.36 -14.05
N ILE A 84 -20.00 9.05 -14.12
CA ILE A 84 -18.85 8.40 -13.48
C ILE A 84 -17.54 8.95 -14.05
N PHE A 85 -17.47 9.14 -15.36
CA PHE A 85 -16.29 9.71 -16.03
C PHE A 85 -15.98 11.12 -15.48
N GLU A 86 -17.00 11.98 -15.35
CA GLU A 86 -16.83 13.32 -14.79
C GLU A 86 -16.42 13.30 -13.30
N GLU A 87 -16.93 12.36 -12.52
CA GLU A 87 -16.52 12.21 -11.12
C GLU A 87 -15.06 11.70 -11.02
N ILE A 88 -14.67 10.73 -11.85
CA ILE A 88 -13.26 10.26 -11.91
C ILE A 88 -12.35 11.41 -12.37
N ARG A 89 -12.77 12.24 -13.31
CA ARG A 89 -12.00 13.43 -13.70
C ARG A 89 -11.77 14.36 -12.51
N LYS A 90 -12.78 14.58 -11.66
CA LYS A 90 -12.63 15.39 -10.42
C LYS A 90 -11.67 14.73 -9.45
N VAL A 91 -11.79 13.41 -9.24
CA VAL A 91 -10.89 12.63 -8.38
C VAL A 91 -9.43 12.75 -8.87
N ASN A 92 -9.21 12.64 -10.18
CA ASN A 92 -7.88 12.75 -10.79
C ASN A 92 -7.30 14.18 -10.77
N THR A 93 -8.11 15.19 -10.46
CA THR A 93 -7.70 16.61 -10.43
C THR A 93 -7.92 17.25 -9.06
N LEU A 94 -7.84 16.48 -7.99
CA LEU A 94 -7.88 17.00 -6.63
C LEU A 94 -6.69 17.94 -6.36
N ASP A 95 -6.88 18.86 -5.42
CA ASP A 95 -5.89 19.89 -5.09
C ASP A 95 -4.67 19.27 -4.39
N ASN A 96 -3.58 19.08 -5.14
CA ASN A 96 -2.32 18.53 -4.66
C ASN A 96 -1.74 19.32 -3.47
N GLU A 97 -1.82 20.67 -3.49
CA GLU A 97 -1.27 21.49 -2.41
C GLU A 97 -2.06 21.32 -1.11
N LEU A 98 -3.38 21.16 -1.22
CA LEU A 98 -4.23 20.85 -0.07
C LEU A 98 -3.86 19.48 0.51
N TYR A 99 -3.79 18.43 -0.34
CA TYR A 99 -3.46 17.08 0.11
C TYR A 99 -2.03 16.98 0.66
N LYS A 100 -1.07 17.67 0.05
CA LYS A 100 0.30 17.78 0.57
C LYS A 100 0.33 18.23 2.03
N GLY A 101 -0.42 19.28 2.36
CA GLY A 101 -0.50 19.80 3.73
C GLY A 101 -1.20 18.84 4.69
N ILE A 102 -2.30 18.23 4.26
CA ILE A 102 -3.07 17.26 5.07
C ILE A 102 -2.21 16.03 5.36
N GLN A 103 -1.61 15.43 4.35
CA GLN A 103 -0.77 14.25 4.46
C GLN A 103 0.48 14.52 5.30
N GLN A 104 1.07 15.72 5.19
CA GLN A 104 2.20 16.11 6.03
C GLN A 104 1.85 16.14 7.52
N ASN A 105 0.62 16.53 7.90
CA ASN A 105 0.20 16.47 9.31
C ASN A 105 0.16 15.02 9.83
N ILE A 106 -0.25 14.07 9.00
CA ILE A 106 -0.24 12.64 9.35
C ILE A 106 1.21 12.16 9.49
N ILE A 107 2.08 12.47 8.54
CA ILE A 107 3.50 12.09 8.53
C ILE A 107 4.21 12.63 9.78
N ASN A 108 3.97 13.88 10.15
CA ASN A 108 4.62 14.50 11.32
C ASN A 108 4.35 13.74 12.63
N ILE A 109 3.20 13.09 12.76
CA ILE A 109 2.87 12.25 13.92
C ILE A 109 3.50 10.85 13.76
N LEU A 110 3.43 10.28 12.55
CA LEU A 110 3.98 8.96 12.26
C LEU A 110 5.52 8.92 12.36
N ASP A 111 6.20 10.02 12.01
CA ASP A 111 7.66 10.14 12.17
C ASP A 111 8.12 10.01 13.64
N GLN A 112 7.25 10.34 14.58
CA GLN A 112 7.50 10.20 16.02
C GLN A 112 7.13 8.82 16.58
N ALA A 113 6.42 8.00 15.79
CA ALA A 113 5.89 6.72 16.25
C ALA A 113 6.91 5.57 16.11
N GLU A 114 6.82 4.59 17.00
CA GLU A 114 7.51 3.30 16.90
C GLU A 114 6.72 2.30 16.07
N SER A 115 5.39 2.44 16.05
CA SER A 115 4.50 1.57 15.30
C SER A 115 3.17 2.27 14.98
N VAL A 116 2.43 1.66 14.03
CA VAL A 116 1.04 1.99 13.75
C VAL A 116 0.15 0.86 14.27
N HIS A 117 -0.92 1.21 14.98
CA HIS A 117 -1.93 0.25 15.45
C HIS A 117 -3.22 0.44 14.68
N ILE A 118 -3.67 -0.63 14.01
CA ILE A 118 -4.88 -0.65 13.17
C ILE A 118 -5.89 -1.59 13.81
N MET A 119 -7.10 -1.10 14.05
CA MET A 119 -8.19 -1.87 14.62
C MET A 119 -9.45 -1.79 13.77
N GLY A 120 -10.03 -2.95 13.51
CA GLY A 120 -11.33 -3.08 12.85
C GLY A 120 -12.50 -2.87 13.80
N ARG A 121 -13.71 -2.79 13.21
CA ARG A 121 -14.99 -2.75 13.95
C ARG A 121 -16.07 -3.59 13.26
N GLY A 122 -17.15 -3.84 14.00
CA GLY A 122 -18.27 -4.63 13.48
C GLY A 122 -17.85 -6.07 13.19
N ARG A 123 -17.96 -6.47 11.93
CA ARG A 123 -17.50 -7.80 11.48
C ARG A 123 -15.99 -7.85 11.23
N ASN A 124 -15.37 -6.72 10.98
CA ASN A 124 -13.94 -6.64 10.75
C ASN A 124 -13.17 -6.85 12.07
N MET A 125 -12.34 -7.88 12.12
CA MET A 125 -11.57 -8.28 13.29
C MET A 125 -10.10 -7.85 13.23
N THR A 126 -9.75 -6.91 12.35
CA THR A 126 -8.37 -6.40 12.27
C THR A 126 -7.88 -5.96 13.64
N ASN A 127 -6.71 -6.44 14.01
CA ASN A 127 -5.94 -5.99 15.17
C ASN A 127 -4.47 -6.21 14.82
N LEU A 128 -3.87 -5.20 14.26
CA LEU A 128 -2.56 -5.27 13.62
C LEU A 128 -1.68 -4.15 14.11
N THR A 129 -0.50 -4.51 14.61
CA THR A 129 0.57 -3.58 14.95
C THR A 129 1.65 -3.67 13.87
N VAL A 130 1.96 -2.55 13.23
CA VAL A 130 2.98 -2.43 12.20
C VAL A 130 4.16 -1.65 12.77
N ALA A 131 5.31 -2.30 12.88
CA ALA A 131 6.53 -1.69 13.39
C ALA A 131 7.15 -0.75 12.33
N LEU A 132 7.67 0.39 12.77
CA LEU A 132 8.29 1.40 11.92
C LEU A 132 9.81 1.41 12.11
N CYS A 133 10.53 1.87 11.09
CA CYS A 133 11.97 2.08 11.20
C CYS A 133 12.29 3.26 12.14
N ASP A 134 13.53 3.33 12.62
CA ASP A 134 14.01 4.45 13.41
C ASP A 134 14.62 5.52 12.51
N LEU A 135 14.37 6.81 12.81
CA LEU A 135 15.05 7.93 12.17
C LEU A 135 16.38 8.22 12.87
N LYS A 136 17.44 8.43 12.10
CA LYS A 136 18.74 8.87 12.62
C LYS A 136 18.77 10.37 12.84
N ASP A 137 18.12 11.13 11.97
CA ASP A 137 18.01 12.59 12.03
C ASP A 137 16.59 13.02 11.62
N ALA A 138 15.70 13.16 12.60
CA ALA A 138 14.30 13.54 12.37
C ALA A 138 14.09 14.91 11.69
N GLN A 139 15.17 15.73 11.57
CA GLN A 139 15.09 16.98 10.81
C GLN A 139 15.36 16.81 9.32
N LYS A 140 16.00 15.70 8.92
CA LYS A 140 16.38 15.43 7.53
C LYS A 140 15.76 14.17 6.95
N GLU A 141 15.21 13.32 7.78
CA GLU A 141 14.68 12.02 7.43
C GLU A 141 13.20 11.92 7.79
N THR A 142 12.48 11.09 7.04
CA THR A 142 11.08 10.75 7.27
C THR A 142 10.84 9.26 7.02
N LYS A 143 9.84 8.69 7.72
CA LYS A 143 9.44 7.28 7.57
C LYS A 143 8.42 7.05 6.47
N PHE A 144 7.64 8.07 6.15
CA PHE A 144 6.51 7.94 5.21
C PHE A 144 6.70 8.84 4.01
N GLU A 145 6.33 8.33 2.84
CA GLU A 145 6.18 9.12 1.64
C GLU A 145 4.87 9.92 1.69
N ASN A 146 4.95 11.18 1.32
CA ASN A 146 3.80 12.04 1.04
C ASN A 146 3.43 11.88 -0.44
N CYS A 147 2.65 10.85 -0.76
CA CYS A 147 2.32 10.46 -2.13
C CYS A 147 1.33 11.44 -2.76
N LEU A 148 1.84 12.26 -3.67
CA LEU A 148 1.07 13.21 -4.46
C LEU A 148 0.73 12.64 -5.84
N ALA A 149 -0.06 13.39 -6.63
CA ALA A 149 -0.40 13.02 -7.99
C ALA A 149 0.72 13.38 -8.97
N ASP A 150 1.88 12.75 -8.84
CA ASP A 150 3.05 12.90 -9.69
C ASP A 150 3.39 11.60 -10.44
N VAL A 151 3.44 10.48 -9.75
CA VAL A 151 3.61 9.13 -10.33
C VAL A 151 2.23 8.50 -10.55
N ASN A 152 1.53 8.18 -9.47
CA ASN A 152 0.17 7.63 -9.52
C ASN A 152 -0.86 8.76 -9.36
N ILE A 153 -1.78 8.89 -10.32
CA ILE A 153 -2.91 9.82 -10.27
C ILE A 153 -4.19 9.01 -10.01
N PRO A 154 -4.94 9.34 -8.95
CA PRO A 154 -4.99 10.58 -8.14
C PRO A 154 -4.02 10.63 -6.96
N VAL A 155 -3.95 11.81 -6.33
CA VAL A 155 -3.33 12.01 -5.01
C VAL A 155 -4.11 11.26 -3.92
N GLY A 156 -3.42 10.86 -2.85
CA GLY A 156 -4.18 10.52 -1.67
C GLY A 156 -3.69 9.38 -0.80
N GLU A 157 -2.40 9.35 -0.44
CA GLU A 157 -1.91 8.42 0.58
C GLU A 157 -0.62 8.90 1.23
N VAL A 158 -0.34 8.33 2.40
CA VAL A 158 0.98 8.30 3.01
C VAL A 158 1.37 6.85 3.25
N PHE A 159 2.55 6.43 2.81
CA PHE A 159 2.97 5.04 2.88
C PHE A 159 4.39 4.85 3.37
N THR A 160 4.71 3.66 3.83
CA THR A 160 6.02 3.26 4.34
C THR A 160 6.31 1.80 4.04
N SER A 161 7.58 1.45 3.86
CA SER A 161 8.02 0.06 3.96
C SER A 161 8.18 -0.29 5.44
N PRO A 162 7.38 -1.23 5.98
CA PRO A 162 7.39 -1.54 7.41
C PRO A 162 8.64 -2.30 7.82
N LYS A 163 9.03 -2.16 9.06
CA LYS A 163 9.96 -3.05 9.73
C LYS A 163 9.24 -4.38 9.98
N LEU A 164 9.81 -5.50 9.50
CA LEU A 164 9.15 -6.80 9.65
C LEU A 164 9.14 -7.25 11.11
N LYS A 165 10.30 -7.23 11.74
CA LYS A 165 10.42 -7.61 13.15
C LYS A 165 9.59 -6.68 14.04
N GLY A 166 8.66 -7.28 14.79
CA GLY A 166 7.72 -6.56 15.66
C GLY A 166 6.40 -6.22 15.00
N THR A 167 6.24 -6.44 13.68
CA THR A 167 4.96 -6.33 12.97
C THR A 167 4.16 -7.62 13.18
N ASN A 168 3.07 -7.53 13.93
CA ASN A 168 2.28 -8.69 14.34
C ASN A 168 0.80 -8.38 14.41
N GLY A 169 -0.03 -9.39 14.16
CA GLY A 169 -1.47 -9.31 14.34
C GLY A 169 -2.27 -9.83 13.16
N LEU A 170 -3.54 -9.54 13.17
CA LEU A 170 -4.53 -9.97 12.19
C LEU A 170 -4.95 -8.80 11.31
N LEU A 171 -4.83 -8.96 10.00
CA LEU A 171 -5.53 -8.19 8.98
C LEU A 171 -6.78 -8.96 8.59
N HIS A 172 -7.95 -8.32 8.65
CA HIS A 172 -9.21 -8.88 8.19
C HIS A 172 -9.96 -7.86 7.34
N VAL A 173 -10.47 -8.28 6.18
CA VAL A 173 -11.36 -7.49 5.33
C VAL A 173 -12.57 -8.33 4.98
N THR A 174 -13.79 -7.77 5.16
CA THR A 174 -15.02 -8.54 4.95
C THR A 174 -15.29 -8.86 3.49
N GLU A 175 -14.91 -7.97 2.59
CA GLU A 175 -14.89 -8.18 1.15
C GLU A 175 -13.84 -7.29 0.49
N VAL A 176 -13.03 -7.86 -0.39
CA VAL A 176 -12.01 -7.12 -1.16
C VAL A 176 -11.79 -7.77 -2.52
N TYR A 177 -11.50 -6.94 -3.51
CA TYR A 177 -11.20 -7.36 -4.87
C TYR A 177 -9.70 -7.16 -5.14
N LEU A 178 -9.00 -8.26 -5.39
CA LEU A 178 -7.55 -8.29 -5.62
C LEU A 178 -7.30 -8.94 -6.97
N ASN A 179 -6.64 -8.23 -7.89
CA ASN A 179 -6.36 -8.73 -9.25
C ASN A 179 -7.61 -9.26 -9.98
N GLY A 180 -8.76 -8.57 -9.81
CA GLY A 180 -10.04 -8.95 -10.41
C GLY A 180 -10.74 -10.14 -9.74
N LEU A 181 -10.24 -10.65 -8.61
CA LEU A 181 -10.81 -11.74 -7.84
C LEU A 181 -11.43 -11.23 -6.55
N CYS A 182 -12.67 -11.63 -6.27
CA CYS A 182 -13.36 -11.31 -5.02
C CYS A 182 -12.90 -12.24 -3.88
N TYR A 183 -12.48 -11.67 -2.76
CA TYR A 183 -12.20 -12.39 -1.52
C TYR A 183 -13.23 -11.99 -0.46
N LYS A 184 -13.85 -12.99 0.16
CA LYS A 184 -14.85 -12.81 1.22
C LYS A 184 -14.27 -13.22 2.58
N ASP A 185 -14.44 -12.35 3.59
CA ASP A 185 -13.86 -12.54 4.93
C ASP A 185 -12.38 -12.98 4.87
N LEU A 186 -11.58 -12.24 4.09
CA LEU A 186 -10.14 -12.50 3.95
C LEU A 186 -9.44 -12.17 5.26
N LYS A 187 -8.74 -13.13 5.82
CA LYS A 187 -7.92 -12.98 7.02
C LYS A 187 -6.50 -13.38 6.74
N ILE A 188 -5.55 -12.55 7.16
CA ILE A 188 -4.13 -12.80 7.08
C ILE A 188 -3.52 -12.48 8.44
N THR A 189 -2.87 -13.46 9.06
CA THR A 189 -2.13 -13.27 10.30
C THR A 189 -0.66 -13.04 9.99
N PHE A 190 -0.11 -11.99 10.57
CA PHE A 190 1.32 -11.67 10.47
C PHE A 190 2.05 -12.01 11.76
N LYS A 191 3.24 -12.57 11.60
CA LYS A 191 4.20 -12.81 12.67
C LYS A 191 5.58 -12.31 12.22
N ASP A 192 6.10 -11.34 12.99
CA ASP A 192 7.31 -10.62 12.59
C ASP A 192 7.28 -10.24 11.10
N GLY A 193 6.17 -9.62 10.67
CA GLY A 193 5.95 -9.09 9.35
C GLY A 193 5.78 -10.10 8.21
N MET A 194 5.90 -11.40 8.51
CA MET A 194 5.69 -12.48 7.53
C MET A 194 4.26 -13.03 7.66
N VAL A 195 3.66 -13.41 6.53
CA VAL A 195 2.37 -14.12 6.54
C VAL A 195 2.56 -15.47 7.23
N ASP A 196 1.89 -15.67 8.38
CA ASP A 196 1.97 -16.88 9.20
C ASP A 196 0.74 -17.78 8.98
N ASP A 197 -0.45 -17.19 8.88
CA ASP A 197 -1.69 -17.92 8.60
C ASP A 197 -2.66 -17.10 7.75
N TYR A 198 -3.58 -17.77 7.05
CA TYR A 198 -4.55 -17.13 6.18
C TYR A 198 -5.81 -17.99 5.97
N GLU A 199 -6.96 -17.33 5.83
CA GLU A 199 -8.23 -17.96 5.48
C GLU A 199 -9.15 -17.00 4.72
N CYS A 200 -10.12 -17.54 3.97
CA CYS A 200 -11.22 -16.78 3.39
C CYS A 200 -12.53 -17.60 3.41
N ALA A 201 -13.66 -16.94 3.24
CA ALA A 201 -14.99 -17.57 3.23
C ALA A 201 -15.57 -17.80 1.83
N ASN A 202 -14.75 -17.77 0.78
CA ASN A 202 -15.20 -18.00 -0.60
C ASN A 202 -15.66 -19.44 -0.84
N PHE A 203 -15.17 -20.40 -0.07
CA PHE A 203 -15.39 -21.83 -0.25
C PHE A 203 -15.95 -22.45 1.02
N THR A 204 -16.81 -23.45 0.86
CA THR A 204 -17.34 -24.23 1.99
C THR A 204 -16.25 -25.06 2.66
N ASP A 205 -15.33 -25.59 1.86
CA ASP A 205 -14.16 -26.30 2.36
C ASP A 205 -13.03 -25.29 2.65
N LYS A 206 -12.52 -25.34 3.88
CA LYS A 206 -11.42 -24.46 4.31
C LYS A 206 -10.13 -24.69 3.53
N GLU A 207 -9.84 -25.93 3.15
CA GLU A 207 -8.64 -26.27 2.39
C GLU A 207 -8.71 -25.68 0.97
N ASP A 208 -9.90 -25.66 0.35
CA ASP A 208 -10.10 -24.99 -0.94
C ASP A 208 -9.88 -23.48 -0.82
N GLY A 209 -10.34 -22.85 0.27
CA GLY A 209 -10.11 -21.44 0.57
C GLY A 209 -8.63 -21.14 0.77
N ARG A 210 -7.93 -21.95 1.55
CA ARG A 210 -6.48 -21.83 1.76
C ARG A 210 -5.70 -22.01 0.45
N LYS A 211 -6.05 -23.03 -0.31
CA LYS A 211 -5.46 -23.27 -1.62
C LYS A 211 -5.66 -22.08 -2.54
N PHE A 212 -6.86 -21.51 -2.57
CA PHE A 212 -7.17 -20.34 -3.39
C PHE A 212 -6.28 -19.14 -3.01
N ILE A 213 -6.10 -18.82 -1.72
CA ILE A 213 -5.21 -17.75 -1.24
C ILE A 213 -3.76 -18.07 -1.59
N LYS A 214 -3.30 -19.31 -1.32
CA LYS A 214 -1.92 -19.72 -1.61
C LYS A 214 -1.58 -19.54 -3.10
N GLU A 215 -2.49 -19.91 -3.95
CA GLU A 215 -2.29 -19.90 -5.40
C GLU A 215 -2.36 -18.49 -6.01
N ASN A 216 -3.27 -17.64 -5.55
CA ASN A 216 -3.56 -16.36 -6.21
C ASN A 216 -3.02 -15.13 -5.45
N LEU A 217 -2.81 -15.24 -4.14
CA LEU A 217 -2.32 -14.14 -3.31
C LEU A 217 -0.88 -14.35 -2.85
N LEU A 218 -0.49 -15.59 -2.51
CA LEU A 218 0.88 -15.94 -2.14
C LEU A 218 1.70 -16.48 -3.31
N TYR A 219 1.11 -16.60 -4.50
CA TYR A 219 1.78 -17.10 -5.71
C TYR A 219 2.51 -18.42 -5.49
N ASN A 220 1.86 -19.36 -4.80
CA ASN A 220 2.38 -20.68 -4.38
C ASN A 220 3.56 -20.67 -3.40
N ARG A 221 3.90 -19.53 -2.81
CA ARG A 221 4.93 -19.46 -1.76
C ARG A 221 4.35 -19.89 -0.41
N GLU A 222 5.20 -20.30 0.50
CA GLU A 222 4.79 -20.64 1.86
C GLU A 222 4.46 -19.40 2.68
N THR A 223 5.15 -18.28 2.42
CA THR A 223 4.96 -17.00 3.08
C THR A 223 5.39 -15.85 2.17
N LEU A 224 4.93 -14.65 2.48
CA LEU A 224 5.38 -13.38 1.91
C LEU A 224 5.57 -12.35 3.03
N PRO A 225 6.49 -11.40 2.89
CA PRO A 225 6.61 -10.28 3.82
C PRO A 225 5.47 -9.27 3.64
N MET A 226 5.24 -8.45 4.65
CA MET A 226 4.55 -7.19 4.49
C MET A 226 5.46 -6.22 3.73
N GLY A 227 5.02 -5.78 2.56
CA GLY A 227 5.76 -4.85 1.69
C GLY A 227 5.46 -3.40 2.00
N GLU A 228 4.21 -3.12 2.43
CA GLU A 228 3.76 -1.75 2.63
C GLU A 228 2.75 -1.65 3.77
N CYS A 229 2.77 -0.49 4.44
CA CYS A 229 1.70 0.00 5.29
C CYS A 229 1.38 1.43 4.90
N ALA A 230 0.14 1.67 4.50
CA ALA A 230 -0.30 2.97 4.02
C ALA A 230 -1.60 3.43 4.66
N ILE A 231 -1.81 4.74 4.65
CA ILE A 231 -3.07 5.37 5.02
C ILE A 231 -3.57 6.15 3.81
N GLY A 232 -4.52 5.56 3.08
CA GLY A 232 -5.23 6.24 2.00
C GLY A 232 -6.03 7.41 2.56
N THR A 233 -6.00 8.53 1.86
CA THR A 233 -6.65 9.79 2.25
C THR A 233 -7.67 10.28 1.23
N ASN A 234 -7.84 9.57 0.10
CA ASN A 234 -8.77 9.98 -0.95
C ASN A 234 -10.22 9.57 -0.64
N THR A 235 -10.79 10.21 0.38
CA THR A 235 -12.19 10.03 0.79
C THR A 235 -13.18 10.44 -0.30
N THR A 236 -12.80 11.35 -1.19
CA THR A 236 -13.61 11.75 -2.35
C THR A 236 -13.82 10.57 -3.30
N ALA A 237 -12.75 9.84 -3.65
CA ALA A 237 -12.85 8.63 -4.46
C ALA A 237 -13.70 7.56 -3.77
N TYR A 238 -13.49 7.36 -2.46
CA TYR A 238 -14.27 6.40 -1.68
C TYR A 238 -15.77 6.67 -1.70
N VAL A 239 -16.18 7.92 -1.42
CA VAL A 239 -17.59 8.30 -1.39
C VAL A 239 -18.20 8.23 -2.79
N MET A 240 -17.46 8.64 -3.81
CA MET A 240 -17.88 8.52 -5.22
C MET A 240 -18.10 7.05 -5.61
N ALA A 241 -17.14 6.18 -5.32
CA ALA A 241 -17.23 4.76 -5.62
C ALA A 241 -18.43 4.08 -4.94
N ALA A 242 -18.67 4.41 -3.67
CA ALA A 242 -19.84 3.93 -2.92
C ALA A 242 -21.16 4.43 -3.52
N LYS A 243 -21.23 5.72 -3.89
CA LYS A 243 -22.42 6.34 -4.50
C LYS A 243 -22.83 5.68 -5.80
N TYR A 244 -21.87 5.28 -6.61
CA TYR A 244 -22.14 4.67 -7.92
C TYR A 244 -22.11 3.13 -7.89
N GLY A 245 -21.73 2.51 -6.76
CA GLY A 245 -21.61 1.07 -6.63
C GLY A 245 -20.57 0.49 -7.56
N ILE A 246 -19.38 1.08 -7.60
CA ILE A 246 -18.29 0.71 -8.52
C ILE A 246 -16.97 0.41 -7.81
N MET A 247 -16.99 0.19 -6.49
CA MET A 247 -15.77 -0.09 -5.72
C MET A 247 -14.99 -1.27 -6.28
N GLU A 248 -15.70 -2.32 -6.69
CA GLU A 248 -15.15 -3.55 -7.25
C GLU A 248 -14.58 -3.40 -8.67
N LYS A 249 -14.89 -2.29 -9.35
CA LYS A 249 -14.46 -2.01 -10.73
C LYS A 249 -13.28 -1.06 -10.82
N LEU A 250 -12.90 -0.44 -9.69
CA LEU A 250 -11.80 0.54 -9.67
C LEU A 250 -10.44 -0.15 -9.81
N PRO A 251 -9.51 0.46 -10.56
CA PRO A 251 -8.14 -0.01 -10.62
C PRO A 251 -7.43 0.23 -9.29
N ILE A 252 -6.38 -0.55 -9.04
CA ILE A 252 -5.66 -0.52 -7.77
C ILE A 252 -5.14 0.89 -7.44
N LEU A 253 -4.61 1.63 -8.40
CA LEU A 253 -4.08 2.98 -8.22
C LEU A 253 -5.10 4.01 -7.68
N ILE A 254 -6.41 3.71 -7.74
CA ILE A 254 -7.47 4.50 -7.09
C ILE A 254 -7.93 3.79 -5.81
N ALA A 255 -8.10 2.46 -5.86
CA ALA A 255 -8.64 1.66 -4.76
C ALA A 255 -7.74 1.69 -3.51
N GLU A 256 -6.42 1.63 -3.67
CA GLU A 256 -5.44 1.74 -2.58
C GLU A 256 -5.60 3.04 -1.79
N LYS A 257 -5.90 4.15 -2.48
CA LYS A 257 -6.02 5.49 -1.87
C LYS A 257 -7.34 5.73 -1.13
N MET A 258 -8.32 4.82 -1.27
CA MET A 258 -9.65 4.93 -0.67
C MET A 258 -9.73 4.42 0.78
N GLY A 259 -8.63 4.06 1.39
CA GLY A 259 -8.57 3.57 2.77
C GLY A 259 -7.17 3.17 3.17
N PRO A 260 -6.94 2.86 4.46
CA PRO A 260 -5.68 2.26 4.85
C PRO A 260 -5.53 0.91 4.19
N HIS A 261 -4.32 0.60 3.77
CA HIS A 261 -4.03 -0.68 3.14
C HIS A 261 -2.69 -1.26 3.60
N ILE A 262 -2.58 -2.56 3.46
CA ILE A 262 -1.40 -3.35 3.75
C ILE A 262 -1.06 -4.11 2.50
N ALA A 263 0.15 -3.96 1.97
CA ALA A 263 0.63 -4.80 0.90
C ALA A 263 1.37 -6.03 1.41
N ILE A 264 1.19 -7.13 0.71
CA ILE A 264 2.03 -8.33 0.87
C ILE A 264 2.91 -8.51 -0.37
N GLY A 265 4.16 -8.90 -0.15
CA GLY A 265 5.17 -9.05 -1.20
C GLY A 265 6.29 -8.04 -1.09
N ASP A 266 6.73 -7.53 -2.23
CA ASP A 266 7.83 -6.58 -2.34
C ASP A 266 7.46 -5.19 -1.81
N THR A 267 8.46 -4.38 -1.44
CA THR A 267 8.23 -2.98 -1.06
C THR A 267 7.97 -2.13 -2.32
N CYS A 268 7.38 -0.95 -2.16
CA CYS A 268 7.16 0.01 -3.24
C CYS A 268 8.47 0.47 -3.89
N TYR A 269 9.58 0.35 -3.19
CA TYR A 269 10.91 0.73 -3.66
C TYR A 269 11.74 -0.41 -4.21
N SER A 270 11.16 -1.60 -4.43
CA SER A 270 11.88 -2.77 -4.94
C SER A 270 12.64 -2.45 -6.22
N TYR A 271 13.92 -2.83 -6.26
CA TYR A 271 14.91 -2.48 -7.27
C TYR A 271 15.32 -1.00 -7.32
N CYS A 272 14.78 -0.13 -6.45
CA CYS A 272 15.08 1.30 -6.37
C CYS A 272 15.46 1.76 -4.95
N GLU A 273 15.71 0.85 -4.01
CA GLU A 273 15.95 1.16 -2.59
C GLU A 273 17.16 2.08 -2.38
N ASP A 274 18.14 2.01 -3.26
CA ASP A 274 19.37 2.81 -3.19
C ASP A 274 19.22 4.21 -3.83
N VAL A 275 18.10 4.48 -4.54
CA VAL A 275 17.78 5.80 -5.10
C VAL A 275 17.28 6.72 -3.97
N ARG A 276 17.82 7.94 -3.88
CA ARG A 276 17.33 8.93 -2.92
C ARG A 276 16.01 9.53 -3.36
N VAL A 277 15.04 9.48 -2.47
CA VAL A 277 13.71 10.06 -2.67
C VAL A 277 13.43 11.03 -1.53
N TYR A 278 12.80 12.16 -1.84
CA TYR A 278 12.54 13.22 -0.90
C TYR A 278 11.06 13.60 -0.90
N ASN A 279 10.51 13.81 0.29
CA ASN A 279 9.20 14.42 0.43
C ASN A 279 9.22 15.91 0.03
N PRO A 280 8.05 16.51 -0.27
CA PRO A 280 7.95 17.94 -0.61
C PRO A 280 8.48 18.91 0.46
N ASP A 281 8.64 18.46 1.72
CA ASP A 281 9.28 19.23 2.80
C ASP A 281 10.81 19.17 2.78
N GLY A 282 11.40 18.40 1.86
CA GLY A 282 12.83 18.24 1.67
C GLY A 282 13.47 17.15 2.52
N LYS A 283 12.72 16.40 3.33
CA LYS A 283 13.23 15.26 4.09
C LYS A 283 13.40 14.04 3.19
N GLU A 284 14.51 13.31 3.39
CA GLU A 284 14.78 12.05 2.71
C GLU A 284 13.90 10.93 3.28
N ILE A 285 13.23 10.18 2.42
CA ILE A 285 12.47 9.00 2.78
C ILE A 285 13.46 7.86 3.03
N VAL A 286 13.53 7.36 4.28
CA VAL A 286 14.49 6.33 4.68
C VAL A 286 13.88 4.94 4.80
N ALA A 287 12.55 4.82 4.95
CA ALA A 287 11.83 3.56 5.04
C ALA A 287 11.53 2.98 3.64
N LYS A 288 12.57 2.62 2.89
CA LYS A 288 12.47 2.07 1.54
C LYS A 288 12.73 0.56 1.46
N GLU A 289 13.23 -0.01 2.53
CA GLU A 289 13.57 -1.43 2.61
C GLU A 289 12.99 -2.07 3.87
N ASN A 290 12.82 -3.37 3.84
CA ASN A 290 12.56 -4.21 4.99
C ASN A 290 13.66 -5.28 5.13
N GLU A 291 13.55 -6.15 6.14
CA GLU A 291 14.56 -7.17 6.39
C GLU A 291 14.73 -8.17 5.23
N CYS A 292 13.71 -8.36 4.37
CA CYS A 292 13.84 -9.17 3.16
C CYS A 292 14.60 -8.41 2.06
N SER A 293 14.14 -7.22 1.66
CA SER A 293 14.75 -6.46 0.57
C SER A 293 16.19 -6.00 0.89
N ALA A 294 16.56 -5.95 2.17
CA ALA A 294 17.93 -5.71 2.61
C ALA A 294 18.93 -6.75 2.09
N PHE A 295 18.49 -7.99 1.80
CA PHE A 295 19.34 -9.04 1.22
C PHE A 295 19.67 -8.84 -0.27
N ARG A 296 19.12 -7.82 -0.95
CA ARG A 296 19.25 -7.62 -2.41
C ARG A 296 20.69 -7.66 -2.94
N LYS A 297 21.66 -7.17 -2.15
CA LYS A 297 23.08 -7.14 -2.53
C LYS A 297 23.78 -8.47 -2.35
N GLU A 298 23.23 -9.36 -1.51
CA GLU A 298 23.79 -10.69 -1.24
C GLU A 298 23.12 -11.76 -2.12
N ASP A 299 21.80 -11.75 -2.15
CA ASP A 299 20.99 -12.73 -2.88
C ASP A 299 19.61 -12.11 -3.26
N PRO A 300 19.47 -11.58 -4.49
CA PRO A 300 18.21 -11.01 -4.96
C PRO A 300 17.01 -11.96 -4.83
N LYS A 301 17.23 -13.27 -4.92
CA LYS A 301 16.17 -14.29 -4.81
C LYS A 301 15.58 -14.42 -3.40
N LYS A 302 16.31 -13.94 -2.40
CA LYS A 302 15.80 -13.82 -1.01
C LYS A 302 15.18 -12.48 -0.73
N ALA A 303 15.55 -11.46 -1.51
CA ALA A 303 15.11 -10.09 -1.34
C ALA A 303 13.78 -9.80 -2.01
N TYR A 304 13.54 -10.38 -3.19
CA TYR A 304 12.42 -10.03 -4.05
C TYR A 304 11.52 -11.22 -4.38
N PHE A 305 10.25 -10.91 -4.56
CA PHE A 305 9.19 -11.89 -4.80
C PHE A 305 8.49 -11.66 -6.15
N ASN A 306 8.72 -10.50 -6.80
CA ASN A 306 8.03 -10.04 -8.00
C ASN A 306 6.50 -10.03 -7.84
N CYS A 307 6.05 -9.64 -6.67
CA CYS A 307 4.64 -9.42 -6.39
C CYS A 307 4.49 -8.35 -5.32
N HIS A 308 3.44 -7.55 -5.46
CA HIS A 308 3.00 -6.54 -4.52
C HIS A 308 1.48 -6.51 -4.62
N THR A 309 0.78 -6.73 -3.52
CA THR A 309 -0.69 -6.79 -3.52
C THR A 309 -1.25 -6.02 -2.35
N ASP A 310 -1.92 -4.90 -2.65
CA ASP A 310 -2.52 -4.00 -1.68
C ASP A 310 -3.89 -4.50 -1.25
N ILE A 311 -4.08 -4.62 0.04
CA ILE A 311 -5.33 -5.07 0.67
C ILE A 311 -5.90 -3.88 1.44
N THR A 312 -6.86 -3.19 0.84
CA THR A 312 -7.47 -1.98 1.38
C THR A 312 -8.60 -2.32 2.35
N ILE A 313 -8.60 -1.66 3.51
CA ILE A 313 -9.67 -1.76 4.51
C ILE A 313 -10.62 -0.59 4.31
N PRO A 314 -11.93 -0.82 4.06
CA PRO A 314 -12.92 0.25 3.97
C PRO A 314 -13.00 1.08 5.24
N TYR A 315 -13.19 2.40 5.12
CA TYR A 315 -13.27 3.29 6.30
C TYR A 315 -14.35 2.88 7.30
N GLU A 316 -15.51 2.39 6.85
CA GLU A 316 -16.59 1.92 7.72
C GLU A 316 -16.26 0.66 8.50
N GLU A 317 -15.25 -0.08 8.10
CA GLU A 317 -14.76 -1.27 8.81
C GLU A 317 -13.70 -0.95 9.86
N LEU A 318 -13.31 0.31 10.00
CA LEU A 318 -12.26 0.75 10.92
C LEU A 318 -12.82 1.34 12.20
N SER A 319 -12.36 0.83 13.32
CA SER A 319 -12.52 1.42 14.64
C SER A 319 -11.47 2.51 14.87
N ARG A 320 -10.18 2.21 14.58
CA ARG A 320 -9.08 3.11 14.88
C ARG A 320 -7.84 2.82 14.03
N ILE A 321 -7.14 3.93 13.69
CA ILE A 321 -5.72 3.91 13.33
C ILE A 321 -5.03 4.90 14.26
N ALA A 322 -3.96 4.45 14.92
CA ALA A 322 -3.20 5.30 15.83
C ALA A 322 -1.69 5.13 15.63
N ALA A 323 -0.98 6.22 15.75
CA ALA A 323 0.47 6.23 15.92
C ALA A 323 0.79 5.87 17.38
N VAL A 324 1.68 4.90 17.60
CA VAL A 324 2.11 4.46 18.92
C VAL A 324 3.50 5.04 19.18
N THR A 325 3.63 5.90 20.20
CA THR A 325 4.88 6.56 20.57
C THR A 325 5.32 6.17 21.97
N ALA A 326 6.61 6.05 22.21
CA ALA A 326 7.14 5.99 23.56
C ALA A 326 7.19 7.41 24.16
N GLN A 327 6.63 7.59 25.35
CA GLN A 327 6.78 8.82 26.14
C GLN A 327 7.46 8.50 27.46
N THR A 328 8.40 9.34 27.81
CA THR A 328 9.05 9.27 29.11
C THR A 328 8.16 9.95 30.16
N VAL A 329 7.69 9.19 31.14
CA VAL A 329 6.86 9.69 32.24
C VAL A 329 7.65 9.65 33.53
N GLU A 330 7.76 10.78 34.22
CA GLU A 330 8.33 10.82 35.58
C GLU A 330 7.40 10.08 36.56
N VAL A 331 7.91 9.08 37.25
CA VAL A 331 7.19 8.36 38.29
C VAL A 331 7.49 9.05 39.66
N PRO A 332 6.55 9.88 40.19
CA PRO A 332 6.81 10.76 41.33
C PRO A 332 7.18 10.04 42.64
N ILE A 333 6.88 8.75 42.77
CA ILE A 333 7.05 7.96 43.99
C ILE A 333 8.44 7.29 44.09
N MET A 334 9.14 7.10 42.96
CA MET A 334 10.38 6.36 42.92
C MET A 334 11.61 7.17 42.46
N ASN A 335 11.45 8.45 42.12
CA ASN A 335 12.49 9.21 41.40
C ASN A 335 13.04 8.46 40.16
N ASP A 336 12.19 7.68 39.50
CA ASP A 336 12.52 6.84 38.36
C ASP A 336 11.75 7.32 37.12
N VAL A 337 12.25 6.97 35.97
CA VAL A 337 11.65 7.34 34.67
C VAL A 337 11.10 6.07 34.05
N ALA A 338 9.79 6.01 33.81
CA ALA A 338 9.16 4.91 33.09
C ALA A 338 8.84 5.34 31.65
N GLU A 339 9.06 4.44 30.73
CA GLU A 339 8.55 4.60 29.37
C GLU A 339 7.10 4.13 29.33
N GLU A 340 6.18 5.02 28.97
CA GLU A 340 4.79 4.70 28.72
C GLU A 340 4.51 4.81 27.21
N ARG A 341 3.80 3.83 26.64
CA ARG A 341 3.34 3.89 25.24
C ARG A 341 2.05 4.66 25.18
N VAL A 342 2.03 5.69 24.34
CA VAL A 342 0.86 6.54 24.09
C VAL A 342 0.41 6.35 22.67
N GLU A 343 -0.90 6.20 22.48
CA GLU A 343 -1.53 6.12 21.18
C GLU A 343 -2.12 7.48 20.79
N ILE A 344 -1.69 8.01 19.64
CA ILE A 344 -2.22 9.24 19.05
C ILE A 344 -3.14 8.83 17.91
N PRO A 345 -4.47 9.01 18.03
CA PRO A 345 -5.39 8.60 17.00
C PRO A 345 -5.28 9.50 15.76
N ILE A 346 -5.16 8.87 14.59
CA ILE A 346 -5.23 9.51 13.28
C ILE A 346 -6.66 9.38 12.75
N LEU A 347 -7.26 8.20 12.93
CA LEU A 347 -8.60 7.87 12.50
C LEU A 347 -9.36 7.17 13.64
N LEU A 348 -10.62 7.58 13.86
CA LEU A 348 -11.56 6.94 14.78
C LEU A 348 -12.91 6.72 14.07
N ASP A 349 -13.47 5.54 14.22
CA ASP A 349 -14.77 5.15 13.65
C ASP A 349 -14.92 5.53 12.17
N GLY A 350 -13.84 5.31 11.39
CA GLY A 350 -13.83 5.60 9.98
C GLY A 350 -13.73 7.07 9.61
N ARG A 351 -13.35 7.96 10.56
CA ARG A 351 -13.20 9.40 10.34
C ARG A 351 -11.84 9.89 10.80
N PHE A 352 -11.25 10.80 10.06
CA PHE A 352 -10.00 11.45 10.43
C PHE A 352 -10.25 12.40 11.60
N VAL A 353 -9.42 12.31 12.64
CA VAL A 353 -9.56 13.09 13.88
C VAL A 353 -8.35 13.93 14.21
N LEU A 354 -7.22 13.71 13.51
CA LEU A 354 -6.01 14.50 13.71
C LEU A 354 -6.21 15.94 13.26
N GLU A 355 -5.70 16.90 14.01
CA GLU A 355 -5.71 18.29 13.62
C GLU A 355 -5.04 18.50 12.24
N GLY A 356 -5.67 19.32 11.39
CA GLY A 356 -5.21 19.53 10.02
C GLY A 356 -5.66 18.50 8.99
N THR A 357 -6.34 17.40 9.41
CA THR A 357 -6.85 16.37 8.50
C THR A 357 -8.37 16.37 8.34
N LEU A 358 -9.09 17.16 9.12
CA LEU A 358 -10.55 17.10 9.21
C LEU A 358 -11.30 17.37 7.89
N LYS A 359 -10.68 18.08 6.94
CA LYS A 359 -11.22 18.28 5.60
C LYS A 359 -11.44 16.96 4.84
N LEU A 360 -10.72 15.92 5.15
CA LEU A 360 -10.93 14.58 4.58
C LEU A 360 -12.29 13.99 4.96
N ASN A 361 -12.98 14.54 5.95
CA ASN A 361 -14.31 14.08 6.33
C ASN A 361 -15.45 14.74 5.53
N GLU A 362 -15.19 15.88 4.86
CA GLU A 362 -16.24 16.62 4.13
C GLU A 362 -16.99 15.77 3.08
N PRO A 363 -16.33 14.89 2.30
CA PRO A 363 -17.04 14.04 1.34
C PRO A 363 -18.08 13.11 1.99
N PHE A 364 -17.87 12.68 3.24
CA PHE A 364 -18.81 11.82 3.95
C PHE A 364 -20.09 12.57 4.41
N GLU A 365 -20.02 13.88 4.58
CA GLU A 365 -21.16 14.70 5.05
C GLU A 365 -22.18 14.99 3.95
N GLY A 366 -21.78 14.84 2.68
CA GLY A 366 -22.63 15.06 1.50
C GLY A 366 -23.45 13.84 1.06
N LYS A 367 -23.50 12.78 1.89
CA LYS A 367 -24.28 11.56 1.62
C LYS A 367 -25.76 11.71 1.95
#